data_a571e45505bd3c34bacf21cce03b751f
#
_entry.id   a571e45505bd3c34bacf21cce03b751f
#
_cell.length_a   1.000
_cell.length_b   1.000
_cell.length_c   1.000
_cell.angle_alpha   90.00
_cell.angle_beta   90.00
_cell.angle_gamma   90.00
#
_symmetry.space_group_name_H-M   'P 1'
#
loop_
_entity.id
_entity.type
_entity.pdbx_description
1 polymer ?
#
loop_
_entity_poly.entity_id
_entity_poly.type
_entity_poly.pdbx_seq_one_letter_code
_entity_poly.pdbx_strand_id
1 'polypeptide(L)'
;MSAPLEKELLSRWQEWFNESPPASVELLAVGRRYRNSYTLLPFPNGGQEPVCVVKVAAGEEQASKLRREFGNLTLLRTRLTDQALLDSFPCPLALVHRAGLVVAIHSYVSGRSLPSALSYPHQREVIPRVLDSVAEWLVAFQAATKSEAPAPDNGHGDLADALASADEIELLRQMEGNGLATPQKMSGVWGFQHGDLKPEHVLWRGRSIGVVDWDEMRSGSVTSDWFYFLALSALQIGGVESNRQLGQAAPTLEAVFFCRHWFGELAMQATHRFLDRLSLPRSMAAPLFVLSVCRDSRYLWPYLAQGASGAYRDVMRLLKRRWVDLVFNRAA
;
A
#
# COMPACT_ATOMS: atom_id res chain seq x y z
N MET A 1 -19.49 -25.60 1.96
CA MET A 1 -18.52 -24.80 2.74
C MET A 1 -19.15 -23.59 3.45
N SER A 2 -20.26 -23.03 2.96
CA SER A 2 -20.95 -21.88 3.56
C SER A 2 -21.60 -22.15 4.93
N ALA A 3 -22.39 -23.19 5.05
CA ALA A 3 -23.13 -23.49 6.29
C ALA A 3 -22.26 -23.69 7.57
N PRO A 4 -21.09 -24.36 7.53
CA PRO A 4 -20.21 -24.43 8.70
C PRO A 4 -19.61 -23.10 9.11
N LEU A 5 -19.29 -22.20 8.15
CA LEU A 5 -18.71 -20.87 8.42
C LEU A 5 -19.78 -19.93 8.98
N GLU A 6 -20.97 -19.92 8.40
CA GLU A 6 -22.11 -19.16 8.91
C GLU A 6 -22.43 -19.53 10.38
N LYS A 7 -22.50 -20.82 10.68
CA LYS A 7 -22.73 -21.30 12.05
C LYS A 7 -21.63 -20.84 13.02
N GLU A 8 -20.37 -20.84 12.59
CA GLU A 8 -19.25 -20.34 13.39
C GLU A 8 -19.37 -18.83 13.65
N LEU A 9 -19.64 -18.05 12.62
CA LEU A 9 -19.87 -16.62 12.72
C LEU A 9 -20.99 -16.28 13.72
N LEU A 10 -22.14 -16.93 13.57
CA LEU A 10 -23.28 -16.70 14.46
C LEU A 10 -23.01 -17.14 15.90
N SER A 11 -22.29 -18.25 16.11
CA SER A 11 -22.00 -18.75 17.48
C SER A 11 -21.04 -17.87 18.27
N ARG A 12 -20.19 -17.10 17.60
CA ARG A 12 -19.21 -16.20 18.23
C ARG A 12 -19.53 -14.73 18.00
N TRP A 13 -20.70 -14.42 17.49
CA TRP A 13 -21.09 -13.08 17.09
C TRP A 13 -20.97 -12.07 18.23
N GLN A 14 -21.54 -12.40 19.38
CA GLN A 14 -21.50 -11.52 20.55
C GLN A 14 -20.07 -11.28 21.06
N GLU A 15 -19.19 -12.30 20.98
CA GLU A 15 -17.78 -12.17 21.34
C GLU A 15 -17.04 -11.17 20.43
N TRP A 16 -17.32 -11.20 19.12
CA TRP A 16 -16.59 -10.41 18.15
C TRP A 16 -17.16 -9.02 17.92
N PHE A 17 -18.47 -8.86 17.97
CA PHE A 17 -19.16 -7.63 17.62
C PHE A 17 -19.83 -6.93 18.79
N ASN A 18 -19.85 -7.55 19.97
CA ASN A 18 -20.56 -7.06 21.16
C ASN A 18 -22.05 -6.75 20.91
N GLU A 19 -22.66 -7.48 19.99
CA GLU A 19 -24.05 -7.35 19.55
C GLU A 19 -24.74 -8.72 19.54
N SER A 20 -26.07 -8.72 19.57
CA SER A 20 -26.83 -9.97 19.39
C SER A 20 -26.69 -10.50 17.96
N PRO A 21 -26.50 -11.83 17.78
CA PRO A 21 -26.37 -12.40 16.45
C PRO A 21 -27.66 -12.19 15.63
N PRO A 22 -27.53 -11.87 14.32
CA PRO A 22 -28.68 -11.84 13.42
C PRO A 22 -29.24 -13.25 13.22
N ALA A 23 -30.46 -13.34 12.71
CA ALA A 23 -31.09 -14.63 12.42
C ALA A 23 -30.33 -15.45 11.38
N SER A 24 -29.70 -14.78 10.41
CA SER A 24 -28.86 -15.38 9.37
C SER A 24 -27.88 -14.34 8.79
N VAL A 25 -26.84 -14.82 8.09
CA VAL A 25 -25.91 -14.01 7.31
C VAL A 25 -25.80 -14.54 5.88
N GLU A 26 -25.86 -13.64 4.91
CA GLU A 26 -25.55 -13.96 3.53
C GLU A 26 -24.06 -13.79 3.27
N LEU A 27 -23.42 -14.79 2.65
CA LEU A 27 -21.99 -14.75 2.34
C LEU A 27 -21.78 -14.39 0.87
N LEU A 28 -21.29 -13.20 0.60
CA LEU A 28 -20.89 -12.75 -0.73
C LEU A 28 -19.39 -13.02 -0.95
N ALA A 29 -19.05 -13.86 -1.92
CA ALA A 29 -17.67 -14.02 -2.34
C ALA A 29 -17.24 -12.85 -3.21
N VAL A 30 -16.15 -12.18 -2.82
CA VAL A 30 -15.61 -11.01 -3.54
C VAL A 30 -14.19 -11.28 -4.04
N GLY A 31 -13.85 -10.62 -5.15
CA GLY A 31 -12.55 -10.75 -5.77
C GLY A 31 -12.42 -11.99 -6.66
N ARG A 32 -11.28 -12.11 -7.31
CA ARG A 32 -10.94 -13.28 -8.11
C ARG A 32 -10.37 -14.37 -7.20
N ARG A 33 -10.78 -15.61 -7.43
CA ARG A 33 -10.11 -16.76 -6.80
C ARG A 33 -8.64 -16.78 -7.22
N TYR A 34 -7.77 -16.40 -6.30
CA TYR A 34 -6.34 -16.32 -6.57
C TYR A 34 -5.60 -17.35 -5.72
N ARG A 35 -4.85 -18.23 -6.37
CA ARG A 35 -3.94 -19.19 -5.71
C ARG A 35 -4.54 -19.87 -4.46
N ASN A 36 -5.76 -20.41 -4.55
CA ASN A 36 -6.45 -21.10 -3.44
C ASN A 36 -6.79 -20.20 -2.23
N SER A 37 -7.00 -18.91 -2.46
CA SER A 37 -7.56 -18.00 -1.46
C SER A 37 -8.81 -17.32 -1.99
N TYR A 38 -9.70 -16.92 -1.09
CA TYR A 38 -10.89 -16.12 -1.40
C TYR A 38 -11.33 -15.30 -0.20
N THR A 39 -12.03 -14.22 -0.49
CA THR A 39 -12.58 -13.31 0.49
C THR A 39 -14.10 -13.40 0.47
N LEU A 40 -14.70 -13.47 1.64
CA LEU A 40 -16.14 -13.47 1.81
C LEU A 40 -16.53 -12.23 2.62
N LEU A 41 -17.64 -11.64 2.24
CA LEU A 41 -18.30 -10.56 2.97
C LEU A 41 -19.61 -11.08 3.53
N PRO A 42 -19.72 -11.26 4.86
CA PRO A 42 -20.98 -11.62 5.52
C PRO A 42 -21.87 -10.38 5.65
N PHE A 43 -23.09 -10.48 5.13
CA PHE A 43 -24.14 -9.48 5.29
C PHE A 43 -25.21 -10.01 6.25
N PRO A 44 -25.58 -9.29 7.32
CA PRO A 44 -26.71 -9.64 8.14
C PRO A 44 -27.99 -9.55 7.31
N ASN A 45 -28.97 -10.37 7.59
CA ASN A 45 -30.22 -10.40 6.85
C ASN A 45 -30.86 -8.99 6.80
N GLY A 46 -31.06 -8.45 5.58
CA GLY A 46 -31.55 -7.10 5.34
C GLY A 46 -30.53 -5.99 5.50
N GLY A 47 -29.27 -6.29 5.85
CA GLY A 47 -28.17 -5.31 5.95
C GLY A 47 -27.62 -4.92 4.58
N GLN A 48 -27.24 -3.65 4.43
CA GLN A 48 -26.63 -3.13 3.20
C GLN A 48 -25.10 -3.14 3.25
N GLU A 49 -24.51 -3.30 4.43
CA GLU A 49 -23.06 -3.34 4.62
C GLU A 49 -22.67 -4.68 5.26
N PRO A 50 -21.47 -5.21 4.90
CA PRO A 50 -20.95 -6.40 5.54
C PRO A 50 -20.50 -6.07 6.97
N VAL A 51 -20.63 -7.02 7.87
CA VAL A 51 -20.22 -6.85 9.28
C VAL A 51 -18.73 -7.10 9.48
N CYS A 52 -18.16 -7.93 8.63
CA CYS A 52 -16.73 -8.28 8.70
C CYS A 52 -16.21 -8.70 7.33
N VAL A 53 -14.92 -8.99 7.28
CA VAL A 53 -14.25 -9.59 6.13
C VAL A 53 -13.70 -10.93 6.56
N VAL A 54 -14.03 -11.99 5.83
CA VAL A 54 -13.52 -13.35 6.07
C VAL A 54 -12.59 -13.72 4.93
N LYS A 55 -11.29 -13.82 5.22
CA LYS A 55 -10.29 -14.29 4.26
C LYS A 55 -10.00 -15.77 4.52
N VAL A 56 -10.08 -16.60 3.47
CA VAL A 56 -9.84 -18.04 3.54
C VAL A 56 -8.69 -18.42 2.65
N ALA A 57 -7.74 -19.18 3.17
CA ALA A 57 -6.59 -19.69 2.44
C ALA A 57 -6.47 -21.20 2.56
N ALA A 58 -6.24 -21.84 1.41
CA ALA A 58 -5.81 -23.23 1.31
C ALA A 58 -4.35 -23.27 0.80
N GLY A 59 -3.51 -24.03 1.50
CA GLY A 59 -2.09 -24.10 1.20
C GLY A 59 -1.23 -23.10 1.97
N GLU A 60 0.00 -23.51 2.27
CA GLU A 60 0.85 -22.84 3.25
C GLU A 60 1.26 -21.42 2.84
N GLU A 61 1.51 -21.17 1.56
CA GLU A 61 1.88 -19.84 1.07
C GLU A 61 0.83 -18.78 1.44
N GLN A 62 -0.45 -19.03 1.12
CA GLN A 62 -1.52 -18.09 1.41
C GLN A 62 -1.90 -18.07 2.89
N ALA A 63 -1.82 -19.22 3.55
CA ALA A 63 -2.01 -19.32 4.99
C ALA A 63 -0.98 -18.49 5.76
N SER A 64 0.29 -18.52 5.34
CA SER A 64 1.36 -17.71 5.93
C SER A 64 1.08 -16.21 5.77
N LYS A 65 0.57 -15.77 4.61
CA LYS A 65 0.18 -14.37 4.39
C LYS A 65 -0.94 -13.95 5.35
N LEU A 66 -1.98 -14.77 5.49
CA LEU A 66 -3.08 -14.45 6.42
C LEU A 66 -2.61 -14.39 7.88
N ARG A 67 -1.71 -15.28 8.30
CA ARG A 67 -1.13 -15.24 9.64
C ARG A 67 -0.32 -13.96 9.86
N ARG A 68 0.50 -13.55 8.87
CA ARG A 68 1.26 -12.30 8.94
C ARG A 68 0.34 -11.09 9.01
N GLU A 69 -0.66 -10.99 8.12
CA GLU A 69 -1.65 -9.91 8.16
C GLU A 69 -2.32 -9.81 9.53
N PHE A 70 -2.80 -10.93 10.05
CA PHE A 70 -3.44 -10.97 11.37
C PHE A 70 -2.48 -10.53 12.50
N GLY A 71 -1.25 -11.02 12.49
CA GLY A 71 -0.20 -10.64 13.44
C GLY A 71 0.16 -9.16 13.36
N ASN A 72 0.33 -8.63 12.16
CA ASN A 72 0.63 -7.22 11.91
C ASN A 72 -0.49 -6.29 12.42
N LEU A 73 -1.75 -6.62 12.11
CA LEU A 73 -2.92 -5.88 12.60
C LEU A 73 -3.03 -5.94 14.13
N THR A 74 -2.77 -7.11 14.73
CA THR A 74 -2.73 -7.26 16.18
C THR A 74 -1.65 -6.37 16.79
N LEU A 75 -0.44 -6.37 16.22
CA LEU A 75 0.66 -5.51 16.65
C LEU A 75 0.28 -4.04 16.61
N LEU A 76 -0.27 -3.57 15.49
CA LEU A 76 -0.72 -2.18 15.34
C LEU A 76 -1.75 -1.80 16.41
N ARG A 77 -2.73 -2.66 16.65
CA ARG A 77 -3.77 -2.40 17.67
C ARG A 77 -3.25 -2.38 19.09
N THR A 78 -2.19 -3.10 19.40
CA THR A 78 -1.56 -3.07 20.74
C THR A 78 -0.64 -1.87 20.95
N ARG A 79 -0.16 -1.25 19.85
CA ARG A 79 0.83 -0.18 19.90
C ARG A 79 0.23 1.21 19.69
N LEU A 80 -0.80 1.32 18.88
CA LEU A 80 -1.43 2.58 18.56
C LEU A 80 -2.52 2.93 19.56
N THR A 81 -2.55 4.21 19.93
CA THR A 81 -3.57 4.78 20.83
C THR A 81 -4.50 5.77 20.12
N ASP A 82 -4.13 6.24 18.93
CA ASP A 82 -4.96 7.16 18.15
C ASP A 82 -6.14 6.40 17.52
N GLN A 83 -7.35 6.72 17.98
CA GLN A 83 -8.57 6.06 17.53
C GLN A 83 -8.87 6.29 16.05
N ALA A 84 -8.56 7.47 15.51
CA ALA A 84 -8.79 7.75 14.08
C ALA A 84 -7.89 6.88 13.19
N LEU A 85 -6.65 6.63 13.61
CA LEU A 85 -5.79 5.65 12.95
C LEU A 85 -6.31 4.23 13.13
N LEU A 86 -6.71 3.84 14.35
CA LEU A 86 -7.26 2.51 14.63
C LEU A 86 -8.51 2.21 13.80
N ASP A 87 -9.34 3.20 13.50
CA ASP A 87 -10.54 3.07 12.66
C ASP A 87 -10.23 3.05 11.16
N SER A 88 -8.99 3.36 10.79
CA SER A 88 -8.55 3.38 9.39
C SER A 88 -8.09 2.02 8.86
N PHE A 89 -7.92 1.03 9.69
CA PHE A 89 -7.53 -0.33 9.28
C PHE A 89 -8.34 -1.42 10.00
N PRO A 90 -8.38 -2.66 9.45
CA PRO A 90 -9.20 -3.73 9.99
C PRO A 90 -8.81 -4.09 11.42
N CYS A 91 -9.80 -4.37 12.27
CA CYS A 91 -9.58 -5.04 13.55
C CYS A 91 -9.46 -6.54 13.31
N PRO A 92 -8.37 -7.21 13.71
CA PRO A 92 -8.28 -8.66 13.70
C PRO A 92 -9.22 -9.23 14.79
N LEU A 93 -10.20 -10.03 14.37
CA LEU A 93 -11.20 -10.59 15.26
C LEU A 93 -10.90 -12.05 15.62
N ALA A 94 -10.59 -12.87 14.61
CA ALA A 94 -10.26 -14.26 14.83
C ALA A 94 -9.35 -14.83 13.73
N LEU A 95 -8.47 -15.77 14.13
CA LEU A 95 -7.69 -16.61 13.24
C LEU A 95 -7.96 -18.07 13.56
N VAL A 96 -8.61 -18.79 12.64
CA VAL A 96 -9.10 -20.15 12.84
C VAL A 96 -8.40 -21.11 11.89
N HIS A 97 -8.02 -22.27 12.41
CA HIS A 97 -7.49 -23.37 11.62
C HIS A 97 -8.56 -24.48 11.55
N ARG A 98 -9.05 -24.82 10.35
CA ARG A 98 -10.09 -25.81 10.18
C ARG A 98 -9.94 -26.60 8.88
N ALA A 99 -9.93 -27.92 8.99
CA ALA A 99 -9.92 -28.84 7.84
C ALA A 99 -8.85 -28.49 6.78
N GLY A 100 -7.63 -28.12 7.21
CA GLY A 100 -6.53 -27.74 6.30
C GLY A 100 -6.65 -26.34 5.73
N LEU A 101 -7.62 -25.54 6.18
CA LEU A 101 -7.78 -24.14 5.83
C LEU A 101 -7.35 -23.22 6.97
N VAL A 102 -6.83 -22.07 6.62
CA VAL A 102 -6.66 -20.92 7.53
C VAL A 102 -7.73 -19.90 7.19
N VAL A 103 -8.46 -19.46 8.21
CA VAL A 103 -9.53 -18.47 8.09
C VAL A 103 -9.18 -17.29 9.00
N ALA A 104 -9.03 -16.12 8.43
CA ALA A 104 -8.85 -14.87 9.17
C ALA A 104 -10.13 -14.05 9.07
N ILE A 105 -10.59 -13.53 10.21
CA ILE A 105 -11.79 -12.69 10.32
C ILE A 105 -11.34 -11.35 10.84
N HIS A 106 -11.70 -10.30 10.08
CA HIS A 106 -11.38 -8.91 10.39
C HIS A 106 -12.65 -8.06 10.39
N SER A 107 -12.66 -6.96 11.14
CA SER A 107 -13.73 -5.98 11.00
C SER A 107 -13.78 -5.44 9.57
N TYR A 108 -14.98 -5.07 9.13
CA TYR A 108 -15.15 -4.40 7.86
C TYR A 108 -14.67 -2.93 7.95
N VAL A 109 -13.90 -2.52 6.97
CA VAL A 109 -13.47 -1.13 6.80
C VAL A 109 -14.29 -0.55 5.65
N SER A 110 -15.19 0.39 5.95
CA SER A 110 -16.03 1.03 4.94
C SER A 110 -15.21 1.92 4.01
N GLY A 111 -15.77 2.25 2.86
CA GLY A 111 -15.18 3.15 1.87
C GLY A 111 -15.29 2.61 0.46
N ARG A 112 -15.04 3.50 -0.52
CA ARG A 112 -14.98 3.11 -1.94
C ARG A 112 -13.55 2.75 -2.29
N SER A 113 -13.36 1.61 -2.93
CA SER A 113 -12.06 1.25 -3.51
C SER A 113 -11.56 2.39 -4.40
N LEU A 114 -10.32 2.80 -4.19
CA LEU A 114 -9.73 3.93 -4.91
C LEU A 114 -9.66 3.70 -6.43
N PRO A 115 -9.39 2.50 -6.99
CA PRO A 115 -9.54 2.23 -8.41
C PRO A 115 -10.89 2.66 -8.98
N SER A 116 -11.98 2.39 -8.25
CA SER A 116 -13.31 2.84 -8.67
C SER A 116 -13.44 4.36 -8.67
N ALA A 117 -12.77 5.06 -7.74
CA ALA A 117 -12.75 6.51 -7.70
C ALA A 117 -11.86 7.13 -8.78
N LEU A 118 -10.74 6.46 -9.13
CA LEU A 118 -9.80 6.88 -10.17
C LEU A 118 -10.33 6.67 -11.60
N SER A 119 -11.32 5.82 -11.79
CA SER A 119 -11.91 5.50 -13.10
C SER A 119 -13.08 6.41 -13.52
N TYR A 120 -13.46 7.38 -12.68
CA TYR A 120 -14.61 8.28 -12.93
C TYR A 120 -14.25 9.48 -13.83
N PRO A 121 -15.22 10.03 -14.61
CA PRO A 121 -14.97 11.19 -15.46
C PRO A 121 -14.54 12.46 -14.72
N HIS A 122 -14.75 12.54 -13.40
CA HIS A 122 -14.35 13.66 -12.53
C HIS A 122 -13.04 13.42 -11.76
N GLN A 123 -12.16 12.57 -12.27
CA GLN A 123 -10.89 12.22 -11.62
C GLN A 123 -10.10 13.45 -11.16
N ARG A 124 -9.99 14.48 -12.01
CA ARG A 124 -9.19 15.67 -11.74
C ARG A 124 -9.65 16.46 -10.53
N GLU A 125 -10.91 16.36 -10.16
CA GLU A 125 -11.48 17.05 -8.98
C GLU A 125 -11.31 16.24 -7.69
N VAL A 126 -11.34 14.91 -7.82
CA VAL A 126 -11.29 13.98 -6.69
C VAL A 126 -9.86 13.68 -6.27
N ILE A 127 -8.96 13.49 -7.22
CA ILE A 127 -7.57 13.08 -6.99
C ILE A 127 -6.80 14.00 -6.03
N PRO A 128 -6.89 15.34 -6.09
CA PRO A 128 -6.19 16.18 -5.11
C PRO A 128 -6.57 15.86 -3.67
N ARG A 129 -7.86 15.64 -3.41
CA ARG A 129 -8.34 15.28 -2.06
C ARG A 129 -7.89 13.90 -1.63
N VAL A 130 -7.85 12.95 -2.56
CA VAL A 130 -7.32 11.61 -2.30
C VAL A 130 -5.85 11.68 -1.92
N LEU A 131 -5.04 12.38 -2.71
CA LEU A 131 -3.61 12.55 -2.44
C LEU A 131 -3.38 13.21 -1.08
N ASP A 132 -4.13 14.25 -0.76
CA ASP A 132 -4.04 14.93 0.54
C ASP A 132 -4.43 13.98 1.69
N SER A 133 -5.53 13.21 1.55
CA SER A 133 -5.97 12.25 2.57
C SER A 133 -4.95 11.13 2.80
N VAL A 134 -4.34 10.60 1.73
CA VAL A 134 -3.30 9.57 1.86
C VAL A 134 -2.03 10.14 2.50
N ALA A 135 -1.61 11.34 2.10
CA ALA A 135 -0.47 12.03 2.68
C ALA A 135 -0.67 12.32 4.18
N GLU A 136 -1.85 12.82 4.57
CA GLU A 136 -2.20 13.09 5.96
C GLU A 136 -2.19 11.83 6.81
N TRP A 137 -2.79 10.76 6.28
CA TRP A 137 -2.79 9.46 6.94
C TRP A 137 -1.37 8.91 7.13
N LEU A 138 -0.50 8.96 6.11
CA LEU A 138 0.88 8.50 6.20
C LEU A 138 1.69 9.30 7.23
N VAL A 139 1.50 10.62 7.30
CA VAL A 139 2.16 11.47 8.31
C VAL A 139 1.71 11.09 9.72
N ALA A 140 0.41 10.92 9.92
CA ALA A 140 -0.14 10.52 11.22
C ALA A 140 0.33 9.11 11.63
N PHE A 141 0.32 8.17 10.67
CA PHE A 141 0.79 6.80 10.89
C PHE A 141 2.28 6.75 11.24
N GLN A 142 3.12 7.50 10.53
CA GLN A 142 4.55 7.63 10.85
C GLN A 142 4.76 8.23 12.24
N ALA A 143 4.07 9.30 12.57
CA ALA A 143 4.21 9.94 13.88
C ALA A 143 3.85 8.98 15.03
N ALA A 144 2.79 8.17 14.83
CA ALA A 144 2.31 7.20 15.82
C ALA A 144 3.21 5.94 15.93
N THR A 145 3.96 5.60 14.88
CA THR A 145 4.79 4.37 14.84
C THR A 145 6.30 4.64 14.92
N LYS A 146 6.72 5.89 14.96
CA LYS A 146 8.13 6.31 14.90
C LYS A 146 9.01 5.72 16.01
N SER A 147 8.47 5.56 17.22
CA SER A 147 9.22 5.03 18.37
C SER A 147 9.23 3.50 18.44
N GLU A 148 8.38 2.85 17.65
CA GLU A 148 8.09 1.42 17.75
C GLU A 148 8.83 0.58 16.72
N ALA A 149 9.21 1.20 15.61
CA ALA A 149 10.00 0.51 14.60
C ALA A 149 11.45 0.41 15.08
N PRO A 150 12.03 -0.80 15.15
CA PRO A 150 13.46 -0.93 15.43
C PRO A 150 14.22 -0.13 14.37
N ALA A 151 15.08 0.79 14.84
CA ALA A 151 16.01 1.45 13.93
C ALA A 151 16.82 0.35 13.21
N PRO A 152 17.00 0.43 11.89
CA PRO A 152 17.84 -0.53 11.21
C PRO A 152 19.23 -0.48 11.85
N ASP A 153 19.72 -1.64 12.25
CA ASP A 153 21.11 -1.78 12.71
C ASP A 153 22.02 -1.20 11.63
N ASN A 154 22.59 -0.03 11.91
CA ASN A 154 23.55 0.67 11.06
C ASN A 154 23.04 1.18 9.70
N GLY A 155 21.90 1.82 9.56
CA GLY A 155 21.51 2.69 8.41
C GLY A 155 21.80 2.23 6.97
N HIS A 156 22.67 1.25 6.79
CA HIS A 156 23.16 0.70 5.53
C HIS A 156 22.51 -0.65 5.17
N GLY A 157 22.03 -1.45 6.14
CA GLY A 157 21.50 -2.79 5.86
C GLY A 157 20.34 -2.76 4.88
N ASP A 158 19.33 -1.96 5.18
CA ASP A 158 18.12 -1.88 4.35
C ASP A 158 18.37 -1.24 2.97
N LEU A 159 19.33 -0.33 2.86
CA LEU A 159 19.68 0.29 1.58
C LEU A 159 20.60 -0.63 0.75
N ALA A 160 21.58 -1.26 1.39
CA ALA A 160 22.49 -2.22 0.71
C ALA A 160 21.74 -3.50 0.32
N ASP A 161 20.84 -4.00 1.18
CA ASP A 161 19.96 -5.12 0.83
C ASP A 161 18.87 -4.73 -0.18
N ALA A 162 18.46 -3.44 -0.19
CA ALA A 162 17.60 -2.90 -1.22
C ALA A 162 18.31 -2.76 -2.57
N LEU A 163 19.60 -2.54 -2.61
CA LEU A 163 20.38 -2.27 -3.81
C LEU A 163 21.13 -3.54 -4.28
N ALA A 164 20.42 -4.56 -4.71
CA ALA A 164 21.04 -5.82 -5.16
C ALA A 164 21.59 -5.77 -6.58
N SER A 165 21.40 -4.67 -7.32
CA SER A 165 21.96 -4.54 -8.67
C SER A 165 23.02 -3.45 -8.75
N ALA A 166 24.09 -3.71 -9.53
CA ALA A 166 25.13 -2.72 -9.83
C ALA A 166 24.51 -1.41 -10.40
N ASP A 167 23.38 -1.54 -11.05
CA ASP A 167 22.65 -0.44 -11.67
C ASP A 167 22.00 0.51 -10.66
N GLU A 168 21.49 -0.02 -9.56
CA GLU A 168 20.89 0.78 -8.47
C GLU A 168 21.99 1.52 -7.70
N ILE A 169 23.11 0.85 -7.45
CA ILE A 169 24.29 1.43 -6.78
C ILE A 169 24.84 2.60 -7.61
N GLU A 170 24.96 2.44 -8.91
CA GLU A 170 25.44 3.50 -9.80
C GLU A 170 24.51 4.69 -9.84
N LEU A 171 23.17 4.45 -9.88
CA LEU A 171 22.18 5.53 -9.83
C LEU A 171 22.30 6.35 -8.55
N LEU A 172 22.49 5.68 -7.40
CA LEU A 172 22.69 6.38 -6.12
C LEU A 172 23.99 7.19 -6.09
N ARG A 173 25.09 6.66 -6.58
CA ARG A 173 26.36 7.42 -6.67
C ARG A 173 26.20 8.67 -7.53
N GLN A 174 25.47 8.57 -8.63
CA GLN A 174 25.18 9.76 -9.46
C GLN A 174 24.33 10.77 -8.71
N MET A 175 23.36 10.31 -7.91
CA MET A 175 22.53 11.20 -7.10
C MET A 175 23.35 11.85 -5.98
N GLU A 176 24.20 11.13 -5.28
CA GLU A 176 25.13 11.66 -4.26
C GLU A 176 26.14 12.65 -4.86
N GLY A 177 26.70 12.34 -6.03
CA GLY A 177 27.60 13.25 -6.76
C GLY A 177 26.96 14.59 -7.15
N ASN A 178 25.62 14.65 -7.21
CA ASN A 178 24.86 15.88 -7.44
C ASN A 178 24.36 16.56 -6.15
N GLY A 179 24.95 16.21 -4.99
CA GLY A 179 24.69 16.89 -3.71
C GLY A 179 23.36 16.51 -3.05
N LEU A 180 22.76 15.39 -3.49
CA LEU A 180 21.52 14.90 -2.89
C LEU A 180 21.82 14.19 -1.57
N ALA A 181 20.94 14.40 -0.60
CA ALA A 181 21.15 13.93 0.76
C ALA A 181 21.24 12.41 0.82
N THR A 182 22.25 11.91 1.55
CA THR A 182 22.41 10.49 1.87
C THR A 182 21.26 9.96 2.75
N PRO A 183 21.01 8.67 2.74
CA PRO A 183 20.01 7.98 3.60
C PRO A 183 20.15 8.29 5.09
N GLN A 184 21.34 8.66 5.57
CA GLN A 184 21.58 9.03 6.97
C GLN A 184 20.76 10.24 7.44
N LYS A 185 20.37 11.15 6.52
CA LYS A 185 19.46 12.27 6.86
C LYS A 185 17.99 11.82 6.97
N MET A 186 17.67 10.58 6.65
CA MET A 186 16.32 10.03 6.68
C MET A 186 15.94 9.38 8.02
N SER A 187 16.82 9.37 9.00
CA SER A 187 16.57 8.75 10.32
C SER A 187 15.31 9.27 11.04
N GLY A 188 14.80 10.45 10.65
CA GLY A 188 13.60 11.04 11.22
C GLY A 188 12.25 10.51 10.67
N VAL A 189 12.26 9.71 9.60
CA VAL A 189 11.03 9.24 8.92
C VAL A 189 10.83 7.73 8.98
N TRP A 190 11.58 7.05 9.84
CA TRP A 190 11.42 5.63 10.10
C TRP A 190 10.23 5.37 11.02
N GLY A 191 9.51 4.31 10.72
CA GLY A 191 8.36 3.82 11.47
C GLY A 191 7.95 2.47 10.91
N PHE A 192 6.71 2.08 11.10
CA PHE A 192 6.16 1.02 10.27
C PHE A 192 5.77 1.59 8.91
N GLN A 193 5.90 0.78 7.89
CA GLN A 193 5.36 1.01 6.54
C GLN A 193 4.39 -0.12 6.21
N HIS A 194 3.39 0.18 5.39
CA HIS A 194 2.44 -0.81 4.91
C HIS A 194 3.13 -1.86 4.03
N GLY A 195 4.08 -1.41 3.21
CA GLY A 195 4.93 -2.25 2.38
C GLY A 195 4.33 -2.63 1.02
N ASP A 196 3.02 -2.52 0.84
CA ASP A 196 2.30 -2.71 -0.44
C ASP A 196 1.13 -1.71 -0.55
N LEU A 197 1.38 -0.42 -0.21
CA LEU A 197 0.34 0.62 -0.26
C LEU A 197 0.04 1.00 -1.72
N LYS A 198 -0.94 0.34 -2.31
CA LYS A 198 -1.41 0.59 -3.68
C LYS A 198 -2.87 1.06 -3.69
N PRO A 199 -3.35 1.65 -4.80
CA PRO A 199 -4.72 2.15 -4.88
C PRO A 199 -5.79 1.13 -4.49
N GLU A 200 -5.59 -0.16 -4.79
CA GLU A 200 -6.53 -1.23 -4.43
C GLU A 200 -6.66 -1.45 -2.93
N HIS A 201 -5.61 -1.10 -2.16
CA HIS A 201 -5.59 -1.25 -0.70
C HIS A 201 -6.05 0.00 0.04
N VAL A 202 -6.41 1.06 -0.69
CA VAL A 202 -6.93 2.31 -0.13
C VAL A 202 -8.44 2.41 -0.39
N LEU A 203 -9.20 2.57 0.70
CA LEU A 203 -10.65 2.77 0.69
C LEU A 203 -10.93 4.23 1.02
N TRP A 204 -11.45 5.00 0.04
CA TRP A 204 -11.69 6.42 0.22
C TRP A 204 -13.07 6.72 0.78
N ARG A 205 -13.13 7.61 1.79
CA ARG A 205 -14.34 8.02 2.52
C ARG A 205 -14.65 9.52 2.37
N GLY A 206 -14.11 10.16 1.34
CA GLY A 206 -14.29 11.59 1.07
C GLY A 206 -13.25 12.49 1.73
N ARG A 207 -13.01 12.38 3.02
CA ARG A 207 -11.99 13.15 3.77
C ARG A 207 -11.01 12.29 4.55
N SER A 208 -11.28 11.02 4.68
CA SER A 208 -10.41 10.05 5.34
C SER A 208 -10.26 8.82 4.45
N ILE A 209 -9.31 7.98 4.79
CA ILE A 209 -9.08 6.72 4.10
C ILE A 209 -9.17 5.54 5.05
N GLY A 210 -9.51 4.38 4.50
CA GLY A 210 -9.25 3.09 5.11
C GLY A 210 -8.10 2.41 4.38
N VAL A 211 -7.30 1.62 5.08
CA VAL A 211 -6.16 0.89 4.51
C VAL A 211 -6.26 -0.57 4.87
N VAL A 212 -6.19 -1.45 3.87
CA VAL A 212 -6.38 -2.90 4.01
C VAL A 212 -5.19 -3.67 3.42
N ASP A 213 -5.11 -4.97 3.71
CA ASP A 213 -4.09 -5.89 3.18
C ASP A 213 -2.68 -5.67 3.75
N TRP A 214 -2.55 -5.90 5.05
CA TRP A 214 -1.36 -5.60 5.87
C TRP A 214 -0.32 -6.72 5.94
N ASP A 215 -0.34 -7.68 5.03
CA ASP A 215 0.57 -8.85 5.08
C ASP A 215 2.05 -8.52 4.79
N GLU A 216 2.34 -7.37 4.16
CA GLU A 216 3.69 -6.91 3.83
C GLU A 216 4.22 -5.82 4.78
N MET A 217 3.51 -5.56 5.91
CA MET A 217 3.97 -4.55 6.89
C MET A 217 5.37 -4.87 7.41
N ARG A 218 6.20 -3.84 7.50
CA ARG A 218 7.58 -3.93 7.98
C ARG A 218 8.07 -2.60 8.56
N SER A 219 9.23 -2.61 9.23
CA SER A 219 9.94 -1.37 9.56
C SER A 219 10.48 -0.72 8.29
N GLY A 220 10.36 0.59 8.19
CA GLY A 220 10.84 1.32 7.03
C GLY A 220 10.38 2.77 6.98
N SER A 221 10.57 3.41 5.83
CA SER A 221 10.16 4.80 5.63
C SER A 221 8.78 4.89 4.99
N VAL A 222 7.89 5.69 5.56
CA VAL A 222 6.57 5.98 4.97
C VAL A 222 6.67 6.70 3.63
N THR A 223 7.84 7.30 3.31
CA THR A 223 8.06 7.88 1.99
C THR A 223 8.07 6.81 0.90
N SER A 224 8.50 5.58 1.21
CA SER A 224 8.41 4.46 0.26
C SER A 224 6.96 4.12 -0.08
N ASP A 225 6.08 4.02 0.92
CA ASP A 225 4.64 3.80 0.69
C ASP A 225 4.02 4.93 -0.15
N TRP A 226 4.41 6.19 0.12
CA TRP A 226 3.92 7.34 -0.63
C TRP A 226 4.29 7.27 -2.11
N PHE A 227 5.56 7.08 -2.43
CA PHE A 227 6.00 7.06 -3.82
C PHE A 227 5.58 5.80 -4.58
N TYR A 228 5.48 4.68 -3.88
CA TYR A 228 4.91 3.45 -4.42
C TYR A 228 3.44 3.65 -4.79
N PHE A 229 2.66 4.25 -3.90
CA PHE A 229 1.28 4.62 -4.15
C PHE A 229 1.13 5.55 -5.38
N LEU A 230 1.98 6.57 -5.49
CA LEU A 230 1.97 7.49 -6.64
C LEU A 230 2.31 6.77 -7.95
N ALA A 231 3.34 5.93 -7.95
CA ALA A 231 3.74 5.19 -9.15
C ALA A 231 2.62 4.27 -9.66
N LEU A 232 1.98 3.52 -8.75
CA LEU A 232 0.87 2.64 -9.12
C LEU A 232 -0.39 3.40 -9.52
N SER A 233 -0.68 4.52 -8.87
CA SER A 233 -1.77 5.41 -9.29
C SER A 233 -1.55 5.95 -10.70
N ALA A 234 -0.31 6.31 -11.04
CA ALA A 234 0.04 6.74 -12.40
C ALA A 234 -0.16 5.64 -13.44
N LEU A 235 0.25 4.41 -13.12
CA LEU A 235 0.05 3.26 -14.00
C LEU A 235 -1.45 3.01 -14.23
N GLN A 236 -2.26 3.06 -13.19
CA GLN A 236 -3.71 2.87 -13.29
C GLN A 236 -4.39 3.97 -14.10
N ILE A 237 -4.05 5.24 -13.87
CA ILE A 237 -4.56 6.39 -14.65
C ILE A 237 -4.14 6.26 -16.12
N GLY A 238 -2.96 5.72 -16.40
CA GLY A 238 -2.47 5.43 -17.74
C GLY A 238 -3.06 4.16 -18.38
N GLY A 239 -4.00 3.49 -17.71
CA GLY A 239 -4.67 2.28 -18.24
C GLY A 239 -3.82 1.01 -18.18
N VAL A 240 -2.77 0.97 -17.36
CA VAL A 240 -1.93 -0.23 -17.12
C VAL A 240 -2.55 -1.03 -15.99
N GLU A 241 -3.58 -1.81 -16.29
CA GLU A 241 -4.38 -2.53 -15.28
C GLU A 241 -4.02 -4.01 -15.14
N SER A 242 -3.17 -4.54 -16.00
CA SER A 242 -2.91 -5.98 -16.04
C SER A 242 -1.48 -6.33 -16.42
N ASN A 243 -1.05 -7.54 -16.03
CA ASN A 243 0.25 -8.10 -16.40
C ASN A 243 0.50 -8.14 -17.92
N ARG A 244 -0.55 -8.12 -18.75
CA ARG A 244 -0.42 -8.09 -20.20
C ARG A 244 0.02 -6.73 -20.74
N GLN A 245 -0.14 -5.66 -19.95
CA GLN A 245 0.15 -4.27 -20.34
C GLN A 245 1.46 -3.73 -19.74
N LEU A 246 2.26 -4.59 -19.12
CA LEU A 246 3.48 -4.18 -18.41
C LEU A 246 4.54 -3.54 -19.32
N GLY A 247 4.58 -3.89 -20.57
CA GLY A 247 5.40 -3.19 -21.56
C GLY A 247 5.08 -1.69 -21.66
N GLN A 248 3.91 -1.26 -21.17
CA GLN A 248 3.49 0.14 -21.12
C GLN A 248 3.89 0.85 -19.81
N ALA A 249 4.45 0.14 -18.83
CA ALA A 249 4.78 0.73 -17.53
C ALA A 249 5.82 1.86 -17.65
N ALA A 250 6.95 1.61 -18.30
CA ALA A 250 7.98 2.64 -18.49
C ALA A 250 7.47 3.83 -19.33
N PRO A 251 6.83 3.66 -20.50
CA PRO A 251 6.22 4.76 -21.22
C PRO A 251 5.18 5.55 -20.42
N THR A 252 4.36 4.87 -19.61
CA THR A 252 3.36 5.53 -18.76
C THR A 252 4.02 6.37 -17.66
N LEU A 253 4.98 5.81 -16.94
CA LEU A 253 5.74 6.55 -15.93
C LEU A 253 6.49 7.73 -16.55
N GLU A 254 7.06 7.56 -17.76
CA GLU A 254 7.70 8.64 -18.50
C GLU A 254 6.71 9.75 -18.84
N ALA A 255 5.56 9.42 -19.40
CA ALA A 255 4.54 10.40 -19.75
C ALA A 255 4.06 11.17 -18.51
N VAL A 256 3.89 10.50 -17.37
CA VAL A 256 3.34 11.11 -16.15
C VAL A 256 4.39 11.92 -15.39
N PHE A 257 5.59 11.39 -15.15
CA PHE A 257 6.54 11.99 -14.22
C PHE A 257 7.70 12.73 -14.88
N PHE A 258 7.91 12.58 -16.19
CA PHE A 258 8.99 13.25 -16.91
C PHE A 258 8.49 14.25 -17.96
N CYS A 259 7.23 14.15 -18.35
CA CYS A 259 6.58 15.09 -19.25
C CYS A 259 5.63 16.02 -18.47
N ARG A 260 4.95 16.91 -19.18
CA ARG A 260 3.88 17.73 -18.59
C ARG A 260 2.58 16.94 -18.60
N HIS A 261 2.25 16.33 -17.47
CA HIS A 261 1.02 15.56 -17.29
C HIS A 261 0.28 16.07 -16.05
N TRP A 262 -1.01 16.26 -16.16
CA TRP A 262 -1.83 16.82 -15.08
C TRP A 262 -1.69 16.07 -13.73
N PHE A 263 -1.63 14.72 -13.77
CA PHE A 263 -1.45 13.92 -12.56
C PHE A 263 -0.04 14.08 -11.96
N GLY A 264 0.99 14.15 -12.83
CA GLY A 264 2.36 14.37 -12.37
C GLY A 264 2.51 15.71 -11.64
N GLU A 265 1.87 16.76 -12.12
CA GLU A 265 1.86 18.08 -11.47
C GLU A 265 1.15 18.05 -10.12
N LEU A 266 -0.01 17.39 -10.04
CA LEU A 266 -0.72 17.18 -8.76
C LEU A 266 0.09 16.33 -7.78
N ALA A 267 0.71 15.26 -8.25
CA ALA A 267 1.58 14.39 -7.45
C ALA A 267 2.78 15.15 -6.90
N MET A 268 3.41 16.01 -7.71
CA MET A 268 4.51 16.88 -7.27
C MET A 268 4.05 17.82 -6.15
N GLN A 269 2.94 18.54 -6.34
CA GLN A 269 2.43 19.47 -5.35
C GLN A 269 2.05 18.76 -4.04
N ALA A 270 1.39 17.60 -4.11
CA ALA A 270 1.05 16.79 -2.95
C ALA A 270 2.31 16.27 -2.25
N THR A 271 3.33 15.85 -3.02
CA THR A 271 4.61 15.39 -2.47
C THR A 271 5.34 16.51 -1.73
N HIS A 272 5.37 17.71 -2.25
CA HIS A 272 6.00 18.84 -1.56
C HIS A 272 5.31 19.11 -0.21
N ARG A 273 3.97 19.13 -0.17
CA ARG A 273 3.22 19.27 1.09
C ARG A 273 3.47 18.11 2.05
N PHE A 274 3.55 16.89 1.55
CA PHE A 274 3.87 15.70 2.34
C PHE A 274 5.26 15.79 2.98
N LEU A 275 6.29 16.17 2.20
CA LEU A 275 7.65 16.34 2.71
C LEU A 275 7.75 17.49 3.71
N ASP A 276 7.08 18.61 3.46
CA ASP A 276 7.01 19.74 4.41
C ASP A 276 6.45 19.28 5.78
N ARG A 277 5.39 18.47 5.79
CA ARG A 277 4.80 17.90 7.02
C ARG A 277 5.76 16.93 7.74
N LEU A 278 6.61 16.23 7.01
CA LEU A 278 7.66 15.37 7.56
C LEU A 278 8.93 16.14 7.94
N SER A 279 8.96 17.47 7.73
CA SER A 279 10.14 18.31 7.91
C SER A 279 11.34 17.89 7.03
N LEU A 280 11.05 17.39 5.84
CA LEU A 280 12.04 17.00 4.85
C LEU A 280 12.17 18.05 3.75
N PRO A 281 13.40 18.31 3.24
CA PRO A 281 13.59 19.20 2.10
C PRO A 281 12.84 18.70 0.85
N ARG A 282 12.19 19.62 0.13
CA ARG A 282 11.48 19.30 -1.13
C ARG A 282 12.42 18.73 -2.20
N SER A 283 13.70 19.11 -2.17
CA SER A 283 14.74 18.55 -3.05
C SER A 283 14.95 17.05 -2.89
N MET A 284 14.45 16.44 -1.80
CA MET A 284 14.48 14.99 -1.61
C MET A 284 13.39 14.25 -2.40
N ALA A 285 12.41 14.93 -2.98
CA ALA A 285 11.30 14.28 -3.66
C ALA A 285 11.73 13.34 -4.78
N ALA A 286 12.58 13.79 -5.70
CA ALA A 286 13.08 12.98 -6.80
C ALA A 286 13.96 11.81 -6.34
N PRO A 287 14.97 12.00 -5.45
CA PRO A 287 15.72 10.88 -4.87
C PRO A 287 14.84 9.82 -4.22
N LEU A 288 13.89 10.25 -3.38
CA LEU A 288 12.99 9.32 -2.68
C LEU A 288 12.07 8.56 -3.63
N PHE A 289 11.57 9.23 -4.67
CA PHE A 289 10.78 8.57 -5.73
C PHE A 289 11.60 7.47 -6.41
N VAL A 290 12.82 7.81 -6.85
CA VAL A 290 13.71 6.85 -7.53
C VAL A 290 14.00 5.65 -6.63
N LEU A 291 14.38 5.89 -5.37
CA LEU A 291 14.67 4.83 -4.40
C LEU A 291 13.46 3.93 -4.17
N SER A 292 12.27 4.51 -3.99
CA SER A 292 11.05 3.74 -3.77
C SER A 292 10.70 2.90 -4.99
N VAL A 293 10.77 3.44 -6.20
CA VAL A 293 10.48 2.69 -7.43
C VAL A 293 11.50 1.58 -7.64
N CYS A 294 12.79 1.81 -7.36
CA CYS A 294 13.82 0.78 -7.46
C CYS A 294 13.61 -0.35 -6.44
N ARG A 295 13.35 0.01 -5.19
CA ARG A 295 13.16 -0.93 -4.09
C ARG A 295 11.90 -1.75 -4.27
N ASP A 296 10.79 -1.09 -4.49
CA ASP A 296 9.47 -1.72 -4.54
C ASP A 296 9.23 -2.42 -5.87
N SER A 297 9.99 -2.07 -6.91
CA SER A 297 9.99 -2.83 -8.16
C SER A 297 10.37 -4.31 -7.94
N ARG A 298 11.11 -4.65 -6.89
CA ARG A 298 11.34 -6.05 -6.52
C ARG A 298 10.07 -6.75 -6.05
N TYR A 299 9.15 -6.04 -5.41
CA TYR A 299 7.86 -6.57 -4.94
C TYR A 299 6.78 -6.45 -6.00
N LEU A 300 6.80 -5.38 -6.77
CA LEU A 300 5.93 -5.19 -7.94
C LEU A 300 6.24 -6.21 -9.05
N TRP A 301 7.53 -6.39 -9.33
CA TRP A 301 8.00 -7.13 -10.48
C TRP A 301 8.06 -8.65 -10.32
N PRO A 302 8.04 -9.30 -9.14
CA PRO A 302 7.84 -10.75 -9.06
C PRO A 302 6.46 -11.21 -9.51
N TYR A 303 5.42 -10.39 -9.35
CA TYR A 303 4.14 -10.61 -10.03
C TYR A 303 4.25 -10.44 -11.56
N LEU A 304 5.26 -9.69 -11.98
CA LEU A 304 5.61 -9.38 -13.35
C LEU A 304 6.71 -10.30 -13.88
N ALA A 305 7.49 -10.96 -13.02
CA ALA A 305 8.73 -11.65 -13.37
C ALA A 305 8.55 -12.98 -14.10
N GLN A 306 7.38 -13.56 -14.17
CA GLN A 306 7.13 -14.69 -15.09
C GLN A 306 7.17 -14.28 -16.59
N GLY A 307 7.42 -13.00 -16.89
CA GLY A 307 7.59 -12.43 -18.22
C GLY A 307 8.23 -11.03 -18.27
N ALA A 308 8.57 -10.45 -17.13
CA ALA A 308 8.78 -8.99 -16.98
C ALA A 308 10.19 -8.52 -16.67
N SER A 309 11.21 -9.33 -16.81
CA SER A 309 12.62 -8.86 -16.75
C SER A 309 12.90 -7.69 -17.74
N GLY A 310 12.06 -7.52 -18.77
CA GLY A 310 12.09 -6.43 -19.71
C GLY A 310 11.53 -5.13 -19.14
N ALA A 311 10.33 -5.15 -18.57
CA ALA A 311 9.66 -3.94 -18.08
C ALA A 311 10.43 -3.27 -16.93
N TYR A 312 10.96 -4.05 -15.99
CA TYR A 312 11.86 -3.56 -14.93
C TYR A 312 13.09 -2.86 -15.52
N ARG A 313 13.80 -3.54 -16.44
CA ARG A 313 14.98 -2.96 -17.10
C ARG A 313 14.66 -1.67 -17.84
N ASP A 314 13.49 -1.56 -18.43
CA ASP A 314 13.06 -0.36 -19.14
C ASP A 314 12.78 0.79 -18.18
N VAL A 315 12.13 0.52 -17.04
CA VAL A 315 11.93 1.52 -15.97
C VAL A 315 13.28 1.96 -15.39
N MET A 316 14.19 1.03 -15.07
CA MET A 316 15.53 1.37 -14.56
C MET A 316 16.34 2.17 -15.57
N ARG A 317 16.25 1.83 -16.87
CA ARG A 317 16.90 2.59 -17.94
C ARG A 317 16.34 4.00 -18.08
N LEU A 318 15.03 4.16 -17.93
CA LEU A 318 14.36 5.47 -17.91
C LEU A 318 14.86 6.30 -16.73
N LEU A 319 14.84 5.78 -15.52
CA LEU A 319 15.28 6.46 -14.31
C LEU A 319 16.75 6.89 -14.42
N LYS A 320 17.66 6.00 -14.82
CA LYS A 320 19.08 6.32 -15.01
C LYS A 320 19.35 7.46 -15.99
N ARG A 321 18.60 7.48 -17.08
CA ARG A 321 18.82 8.50 -18.13
C ARG A 321 18.21 9.84 -17.82
N ARG A 322 17.12 9.88 -17.07
CA ARG A 322 16.26 11.06 -16.99
C ARG A 322 15.83 11.45 -15.57
N TRP A 323 16.42 10.86 -14.50
CA TRP A 323 15.98 11.18 -13.15
C TRP A 323 16.03 12.69 -12.83
N VAL A 324 16.95 13.43 -13.45
CA VAL A 324 17.04 14.90 -13.31
C VAL A 324 15.84 15.64 -13.93
N ASP A 325 15.17 15.03 -14.91
CA ASP A 325 13.99 15.58 -15.58
C ASP A 325 12.68 15.29 -14.84
N LEU A 326 12.74 14.55 -13.71
CA LEU A 326 11.55 14.23 -12.93
C LEU A 326 10.78 15.51 -12.56
N VAL A 327 9.46 15.42 -12.62
CA VAL A 327 8.56 16.50 -12.23
C VAL A 327 8.87 17.05 -10.83
N PHE A 328 9.33 16.17 -9.93
CA PHE A 328 9.70 16.48 -8.55
C PHE A 328 10.94 17.41 -8.42
N ASN A 329 11.76 17.54 -9.47
CA ASN A 329 12.90 18.47 -9.51
C ASN A 329 12.52 19.86 -10.05
N ARG A 330 11.30 20.03 -10.56
CA ARG A 330 10.85 21.33 -11.05
C ARG A 330 10.59 22.25 -9.86
N ALA A 331 11.12 23.45 -9.94
CA ALA A 331 10.81 24.49 -8.95
C ALA A 331 9.28 24.73 -8.94
N ALA A 332 8.73 24.80 -7.74
CA ALA A 332 7.32 25.13 -7.53
C ALA A 332 7.07 26.60 -7.89
#